data_994f5157ac752dde30f69be1aa74c667
#
_entry.id   994f5157ac752dde30f69be1aa74c667
#
_cell.length_a   1.000
_cell.length_b   1.000
_cell.length_c   1.000
_cell.angle_alpha   90.00
_cell.angle_beta   90.00
_cell.angle_gamma   90.00
#
_symmetry.space_group_name_H-M   'P 1'
#
loop_
_entity.id
_entity.type
_entity.pdbx_description
1 polymer ?
#
loop_
_entity_poly.entity_id
_entity_poly.type
_entity_poly.pdbx_seq_one_letter_code
_entity_poly.pdbx_strand_id
1 'polypeptide(L)'
;MQRILKYIISENTTPVTILDFLKKEGFSRHILSSMKNTPNTILLNGERGFGRSVLKPQDHLIVTVPETESGENIIRTKMDLNIIYEDEDILVINKPADMPVHPSAGNYENTLANGIAWYFAEKGEDFVYRCINRLDRDTTGALILAKNPLSAAILSVQMKKRQILRTYLALVDGLLPDSGTINAPIARMEGSVITREVNFGTGESAITHYERLAAGKEYSLAELHLETGRTHQIRVHMKYIGHPLPGDYLYNPDYRRINRQPLHSYQLEFTHPITGKVMLFTAPLPIDFISAFYSNSLK
;
A
#
# COMPACT_ATOMS: atom_id res chain seq x y z
N MET A 1 9.93 6.36 -13.45
CA MET A 1 9.67 6.06 -14.89
C MET A 1 8.79 7.15 -15.48
N GLN A 2 9.14 7.63 -16.67
CA GLN A 2 8.32 8.57 -17.42
C GLN A 2 7.03 7.90 -17.89
N ARG A 3 5.88 8.60 -17.79
CA ARG A 3 4.58 8.06 -18.25
C ARG A 3 3.98 8.95 -19.33
N ILE A 4 3.59 8.36 -20.45
CA ILE A 4 2.94 9.07 -21.57
C ILE A 4 1.46 8.68 -21.58
N LEU A 5 0.59 9.68 -21.55
CA LEU A 5 -0.85 9.52 -21.62
C LEU A 5 -1.39 10.17 -22.90
N LYS A 6 -2.35 9.52 -23.52
CA LYS A 6 -2.98 9.99 -24.76
C LYS A 6 -4.47 10.10 -24.51
N TYR A 7 -5.04 11.28 -24.75
CA TYR A 7 -6.45 11.55 -24.61
C TYR A 7 -7.03 12.01 -25.94
N ILE A 8 -8.20 11.51 -26.26
CA ILE A 8 -9.07 12.04 -27.32
C ILE A 8 -10.22 12.72 -26.61
N ILE A 9 -10.38 14.02 -26.81
CA ILE A 9 -11.39 14.80 -26.12
C ILE A 9 -12.77 14.46 -26.67
N SER A 10 -13.66 14.01 -25.77
CA SER A 10 -15.00 13.55 -26.17
C SER A 10 -15.86 14.69 -26.73
N GLU A 11 -16.82 14.36 -27.60
CA GLU A 11 -17.75 15.31 -28.24
C GLU A 11 -18.61 16.07 -27.23
N ASN A 12 -18.89 15.47 -26.07
CA ASN A 12 -19.71 16.06 -25.02
C ASN A 12 -18.90 16.87 -23.99
N THR A 13 -17.61 17.09 -24.23
CA THR A 13 -16.76 17.85 -23.31
C THR A 13 -17.11 19.32 -23.40
N THR A 14 -17.53 19.91 -22.27
CA THR A 14 -17.63 21.38 -22.15
C THR A 14 -16.24 22.00 -22.27
N PRO A 15 -16.11 23.18 -22.91
CA PRO A 15 -14.82 23.84 -23.05
C PRO A 15 -14.11 23.98 -21.70
N VAL A 16 -12.92 23.39 -21.59
CA VAL A 16 -12.11 23.36 -20.38
C VAL A 16 -10.64 23.62 -20.74
N THR A 17 -9.91 24.28 -19.88
CA THR A 17 -8.46 24.46 -20.11
C THR A 17 -7.72 23.13 -19.91
N ILE A 18 -6.60 22.95 -20.61
CA ILE A 18 -5.72 21.78 -20.39
C ILE A 18 -5.36 21.65 -18.91
N LEU A 19 -5.06 22.76 -18.24
CA LEU A 19 -4.71 22.75 -16.82
C LEU A 19 -5.84 22.19 -15.94
N ASP A 20 -7.08 22.59 -16.18
CA ASP A 20 -8.21 22.16 -15.37
C ASP A 20 -8.62 20.73 -15.72
N PHE A 21 -8.51 20.34 -16.98
CA PHE A 21 -8.63 18.94 -17.40
C PHE A 21 -7.63 18.05 -16.67
N LEU A 22 -6.35 18.39 -16.68
CA LEU A 22 -5.31 17.58 -16.01
C LEU A 22 -5.51 17.51 -14.49
N LYS A 23 -5.96 18.60 -13.84
CA LYS A 23 -6.33 18.55 -12.42
C LYS A 23 -7.47 17.55 -12.16
N LYS A 24 -8.48 17.52 -13.03
CA LYS A 24 -9.59 16.55 -12.94
C LYS A 24 -9.11 15.11 -13.13
N GLU A 25 -8.14 14.91 -14.01
CA GLU A 25 -7.47 13.61 -14.23
C GLU A 25 -6.49 13.20 -13.10
N GLY A 26 -6.42 13.96 -12.00
CA GLY A 26 -5.63 13.62 -10.82
C GLY A 26 -4.20 14.15 -10.79
N PHE A 27 -3.81 15.01 -11.74
CA PHE A 27 -2.48 15.63 -11.73
C PHE A 27 -2.32 16.58 -10.54
N SER A 28 -1.42 16.25 -9.64
CA SER A 28 -1.11 17.06 -8.48
C SER A 28 -0.42 18.38 -8.88
N ARG A 29 -0.47 19.39 -7.98
CA ARG A 29 0.24 20.66 -8.20
C ARG A 29 1.74 20.45 -8.43
N HIS A 30 2.35 19.48 -7.76
CA HIS A 30 3.77 19.14 -7.92
C HIS A 30 4.07 18.63 -9.33
N ILE A 31 3.27 17.68 -9.84
CA ILE A 31 3.39 17.13 -11.20
C ILE A 31 3.23 18.25 -12.23
N LEU A 32 2.19 19.07 -12.11
CA LEU A 32 1.95 20.19 -13.02
C LEU A 32 3.10 21.21 -13.01
N SER A 33 3.75 21.41 -11.87
CA SER A 33 4.92 22.28 -11.74
C SER A 33 6.15 21.66 -12.42
N SER A 34 6.41 20.37 -12.24
CA SER A 34 7.54 19.69 -12.91
C SER A 34 7.38 19.68 -14.42
N MET A 35 6.15 19.49 -14.91
CA MET A 35 5.84 19.55 -16.34
C MET A 35 6.14 20.92 -16.97
N LYS A 36 5.96 22.03 -16.25
CA LYS A 36 6.31 23.38 -16.76
C LYS A 36 7.81 23.54 -17.00
N ASN A 37 8.62 22.88 -16.19
CA ASN A 37 10.08 22.97 -16.24
C ASN A 37 10.69 21.96 -17.23
N THR A 38 9.87 21.05 -17.78
CA THR A 38 10.30 20.03 -18.75
C THR A 38 9.70 20.34 -20.12
N PRO A 39 10.51 20.50 -21.18
CA PRO A 39 10.02 20.78 -22.53
C PRO A 39 9.09 19.67 -23.07
N ASN A 40 8.15 20.06 -23.90
CA ASN A 40 7.29 19.15 -24.68
C ASN A 40 6.48 18.13 -23.86
N THR A 41 6.17 18.44 -22.61
CA THR A 41 5.33 17.59 -21.75
C THR A 41 3.85 17.63 -22.12
N ILE A 42 3.40 18.61 -22.89
CA ILE A 42 2.04 18.76 -23.39
C ILE A 42 2.08 19.01 -24.90
N LEU A 43 1.46 18.10 -25.65
CA LEU A 43 1.23 18.27 -27.09
C LEU A 43 -0.29 18.25 -27.35
N LEU A 44 -0.79 19.28 -28.03
CA LEU A 44 -2.17 19.40 -28.49
C LEU A 44 -2.17 19.34 -30.02
N ASN A 45 -2.79 18.29 -30.58
CA ASN A 45 -2.83 18.05 -32.03
C ASN A 45 -1.43 18.01 -32.68
N GLY A 46 -0.44 17.49 -31.96
CA GLY A 46 0.96 17.40 -32.41
C GLY A 46 1.81 18.63 -32.17
N GLU A 47 1.21 19.76 -31.77
CA GLU A 47 1.93 21.01 -31.45
C GLU A 47 2.06 21.21 -29.93
N ARG A 48 2.96 22.09 -29.53
CA ARG A 48 3.17 22.42 -28.11
C ARG A 48 1.90 23.04 -27.51
N GLY A 49 1.32 22.36 -26.54
CA GLY A 49 0.18 22.81 -25.76
C GLY A 49 0.60 23.64 -24.53
N PHE A 50 -0.30 24.53 -24.08
CA PHE A 50 -0.12 25.32 -22.88
C PHE A 50 -1.28 25.08 -21.91
N GLY A 51 -1.04 25.14 -20.61
CA GLY A 51 -2.07 24.90 -19.59
C GLY A 51 -3.32 25.77 -19.76
N ARG A 52 -3.20 26.99 -20.36
CA ARG A 52 -4.32 27.90 -20.66
C ARG A 52 -5.05 27.59 -21.97
N SER A 53 -4.51 26.71 -22.83
CA SER A 53 -5.18 26.31 -24.08
C SER A 53 -6.49 25.60 -23.76
N VAL A 54 -7.55 25.97 -24.48
CA VAL A 54 -8.88 25.40 -24.31
C VAL A 54 -9.00 24.17 -25.19
N LEU A 55 -9.39 23.05 -24.61
CA LEU A 55 -9.66 21.79 -25.29
C LEU A 55 -10.99 21.86 -26.03
N LYS A 56 -11.03 21.31 -27.23
CA LYS A 56 -12.21 21.18 -28.08
C LYS A 56 -12.52 19.69 -28.32
N PRO A 57 -13.77 19.35 -28.66
CA PRO A 57 -14.09 18.00 -29.11
C PRO A 57 -13.14 17.52 -30.22
N GLN A 58 -12.77 16.24 -30.17
CA GLN A 58 -11.84 15.56 -31.08
C GLN A 58 -10.36 16.00 -31.00
N ASP A 59 -10.00 16.91 -30.08
CA ASP A 59 -8.59 17.23 -29.85
C ASP A 59 -7.81 16.01 -29.37
N HIS A 60 -6.62 15.85 -29.91
CA HIS A 60 -5.65 14.83 -29.47
C HIS A 60 -4.66 15.48 -28.50
N LEU A 61 -4.79 15.14 -27.21
CA LEU A 61 -3.91 15.62 -26.18
C LEU A 61 -2.93 14.51 -25.75
N ILE A 62 -1.63 14.75 -25.93
CA ILE A 62 -0.57 13.88 -25.42
C ILE A 62 0.11 14.56 -24.24
N VAL A 63 0.17 13.85 -23.12
CA VAL A 63 0.74 14.37 -21.88
C VAL A 63 1.85 13.44 -21.41
N THR A 64 3.04 13.99 -21.24
CA THR A 64 4.19 13.29 -20.69
C THR A 64 4.38 13.68 -19.23
N VAL A 65 4.25 12.72 -18.31
CA VAL A 65 4.55 12.93 -16.89
C VAL A 65 6.03 12.64 -16.69
N PRO A 66 6.87 13.68 -16.42
CA PRO A 66 8.29 13.46 -16.23
C PRO A 66 8.55 12.76 -14.89
N GLU A 67 9.58 11.94 -14.84
CA GLU A 67 10.18 11.48 -13.61
C GLU A 67 11.28 12.46 -13.21
N THR A 68 11.12 13.12 -12.09
CA THR A 68 12.07 14.14 -11.61
C THR A 68 12.82 13.72 -10.35
N GLU A 69 12.46 12.56 -9.78
CA GLU A 69 13.15 11.99 -8.64
C GLU A 69 14.14 10.92 -9.11
N SER A 70 15.16 10.66 -8.31
CA SER A 70 16.15 9.60 -8.54
C SER A 70 15.94 8.46 -7.55
N GLY A 71 16.03 7.23 -8.04
CA GLY A 71 16.06 6.01 -7.22
C GLY A 71 17.48 5.59 -6.80
N GLU A 72 18.51 6.34 -7.15
CA GLU A 72 19.92 5.97 -7.00
C GLU A 72 20.39 5.75 -5.56
N ASN A 73 19.68 6.31 -4.56
CA ASN A 73 20.05 6.19 -3.15
C ASN A 73 19.62 4.85 -2.51
N ILE A 74 18.94 3.98 -3.24
CA ILE A 74 18.52 2.68 -2.74
C ILE A 74 19.50 1.61 -3.22
N ILE A 75 20.16 0.93 -2.28
CA ILE A 75 21.08 -0.19 -2.58
C ILE A 75 20.29 -1.27 -3.32
N ARG A 76 20.80 -1.73 -4.45
CA ARG A 76 20.18 -2.78 -5.27
C ARG A 76 20.59 -4.14 -4.72
N THR A 77 19.64 -4.88 -4.17
CA THR A 77 19.91 -6.21 -3.58
C THR A 77 19.09 -7.26 -4.32
N LYS A 78 19.77 -8.26 -4.88
CA LYS A 78 19.11 -9.40 -5.53
C LYS A 78 18.32 -10.19 -4.52
N MET A 79 17.02 -10.31 -4.75
CA MET A 79 16.11 -11.14 -3.95
C MET A 79 14.91 -11.59 -4.78
N ASP A 80 14.31 -12.70 -4.40
CA ASP A 80 13.11 -13.20 -5.05
C ASP A 80 11.90 -12.37 -4.63
N LEU A 81 11.18 -11.85 -5.62
CA LEU A 81 9.97 -11.07 -5.41
C LEU A 81 8.75 -11.87 -5.90
N ASN A 82 7.76 -12.02 -5.04
CA ASN A 82 6.49 -12.62 -5.40
C ASN A 82 5.55 -11.54 -5.96
N ILE A 83 5.61 -11.33 -7.28
CA ILE A 83 4.81 -10.33 -7.99
C ILE A 83 3.44 -10.94 -8.29
N ILE A 84 2.36 -10.30 -7.78
CA ILE A 84 0.96 -10.67 -8.06
C ILE A 84 0.50 -10.05 -9.38
N TYR A 85 0.90 -8.79 -9.63
CA TYR A 85 0.49 -8.06 -10.82
C TYR A 85 1.49 -6.94 -11.13
N GLU A 86 1.71 -6.69 -12.42
CA GLU A 86 2.49 -5.55 -12.90
C GLU A 86 1.92 -5.05 -14.23
N ASP A 87 1.82 -3.72 -14.35
CA ASP A 87 1.59 -3.02 -15.62
C ASP A 87 2.46 -1.76 -15.71
N GLU A 88 2.10 -0.80 -16.57
CA GLU A 88 2.84 0.46 -16.72
C GLU A 88 2.70 1.41 -15.52
N ASP A 89 1.68 1.22 -14.69
CA ASP A 89 1.26 2.18 -13.68
C ASP A 89 1.42 1.70 -12.24
N ILE A 90 1.24 0.39 -12.02
CA ILE A 90 1.28 -0.22 -10.68
C ILE A 90 2.07 -1.53 -10.66
N LEU A 91 2.54 -1.87 -9.47
CA LEU A 91 3.12 -3.16 -9.13
C LEU A 91 2.49 -3.65 -7.83
N VAL A 92 1.90 -4.85 -7.81
CA VAL A 92 1.33 -5.49 -6.62
C VAL A 92 2.18 -6.69 -6.24
N ILE A 93 2.60 -6.74 -4.98
CA ILE A 93 3.53 -7.76 -4.47
C ILE A 93 2.92 -8.48 -3.28
N ASN A 94 3.13 -9.78 -3.19
CA ASN A 94 2.95 -10.56 -1.98
C ASN A 94 4.24 -10.51 -1.15
N LYS A 95 4.32 -9.60 -0.18
CA LYS A 95 5.49 -9.41 0.66
C LYS A 95 5.69 -10.60 1.61
N PRO A 96 6.87 -11.23 1.68
CA PRO A 96 7.18 -12.25 2.69
C PRO A 96 7.33 -11.63 4.08
N ALA A 97 7.42 -12.48 5.10
CA ALA A 97 7.87 -12.10 6.43
C ALA A 97 9.37 -11.74 6.45
N ASP A 98 9.84 -11.16 7.55
CA ASP A 98 11.23 -10.75 7.78
C ASP A 98 11.79 -9.80 6.70
N MET A 99 10.91 -8.98 6.12
CA MET A 99 11.27 -8.02 5.08
C MET A 99 10.66 -6.64 5.40
N PRO A 100 11.47 -5.68 5.87
CA PRO A 100 11.02 -4.29 6.00
C PRO A 100 10.64 -3.71 4.63
N VAL A 101 9.64 -2.81 4.61
CA VAL A 101 9.19 -2.18 3.35
C VAL A 101 10.18 -1.12 2.85
N HIS A 102 10.80 -0.38 3.78
CA HIS A 102 11.77 0.69 3.48
C HIS A 102 13.08 0.49 4.23
N PRO A 103 14.20 0.96 3.69
CA PRO A 103 15.44 1.08 4.43
C PRO A 103 15.25 1.91 5.71
N SER A 104 15.90 1.50 6.77
CA SER A 104 15.90 2.18 8.08
C SER A 104 17.19 1.89 8.82
N ALA A 105 17.43 2.57 9.95
CA ALA A 105 18.60 2.31 10.77
C ALA A 105 18.72 0.81 11.13
N GLY A 106 19.83 0.20 10.75
CA GLY A 106 20.11 -1.23 10.93
C GLY A 106 19.51 -2.16 9.84
N ASN A 107 18.75 -1.64 8.87
CA ASN A 107 18.16 -2.41 7.76
C ASN A 107 18.33 -1.63 6.46
N TYR A 108 19.53 -1.64 5.89
CA TYR A 108 19.84 -0.83 4.69
C TYR A 108 19.74 -1.62 3.38
N GLU A 109 19.90 -2.93 3.41
CA GLU A 109 20.13 -3.76 2.20
C GLU A 109 19.08 -4.84 1.96
N ASN A 110 18.33 -5.24 2.98
CA ASN A 110 17.39 -6.37 2.91
C ASN A 110 15.93 -5.93 3.03
N THR A 111 15.58 -4.85 2.36
CA THR A 111 14.20 -4.34 2.36
C THR A 111 13.53 -4.58 1.02
N LEU A 112 12.19 -4.51 0.99
CA LEU A 112 11.44 -4.60 -0.24
C LEU A 112 11.92 -3.55 -1.26
N ALA A 113 12.25 -2.34 -0.80
CA ALA A 113 12.76 -1.28 -1.67
C ALA A 113 14.07 -1.66 -2.37
N ASN A 114 14.98 -2.38 -1.68
CA ASN A 114 16.24 -2.86 -2.25
C ASN A 114 16.00 -3.90 -3.35
N GLY A 115 15.09 -4.86 -3.10
CA GLY A 115 14.72 -5.89 -4.07
C GLY A 115 14.04 -5.31 -5.32
N ILE A 116 13.14 -4.35 -5.12
CA ILE A 116 12.48 -3.64 -6.22
C ILE A 116 13.48 -2.82 -7.05
N ALA A 117 14.41 -2.12 -6.39
CA ALA A 117 15.46 -1.37 -7.09
C ALA A 117 16.34 -2.29 -7.95
N TRP A 118 16.67 -3.49 -7.43
CA TRP A 118 17.38 -4.50 -8.22
C TRP A 118 16.54 -5.02 -9.39
N TYR A 119 15.26 -5.35 -9.15
CA TYR A 119 14.34 -5.90 -10.16
C TYR A 119 14.19 -4.99 -11.39
N PHE A 120 14.03 -3.68 -11.18
CA PHE A 120 13.92 -2.73 -12.29
C PHE A 120 15.28 -2.45 -12.95
N ALA A 121 16.38 -2.46 -12.18
CA ALA A 121 17.71 -2.33 -12.74
C ALA A 121 18.08 -3.47 -13.71
N GLU A 122 17.71 -4.72 -13.39
CA GLU A 122 17.89 -5.87 -14.30
C GLU A 122 17.07 -5.74 -15.60
N LYS A 123 15.95 -5.00 -15.55
CA LYS A 123 15.16 -4.66 -16.74
C LYS A 123 15.72 -3.48 -17.53
N GLY A 124 16.78 -2.82 -17.04
CA GLY A 124 17.30 -1.58 -17.62
C GLY A 124 16.40 -0.37 -17.40
N GLU A 125 15.54 -0.41 -16.39
CA GLU A 125 14.56 0.61 -16.09
C GLU A 125 14.95 1.40 -14.82
N ASP A 126 14.92 2.73 -14.92
CA ASP A 126 15.05 3.60 -13.74
C ASP A 126 13.73 3.62 -12.96
N PHE A 127 13.78 3.27 -11.70
CA PHE A 127 12.61 3.18 -10.85
C PHE A 127 12.77 3.99 -9.56
N VAL A 128 11.78 4.82 -9.26
CA VAL A 128 11.67 5.51 -7.98
C VAL A 128 10.66 4.75 -7.10
N TYR A 129 11.10 4.34 -5.92
CA TYR A 129 10.31 3.53 -5.01
C TYR A 129 9.16 4.31 -4.36
N ARG A 130 7.92 4.00 -4.73
CA ARG A 130 6.70 4.67 -4.24
C ARG A 130 5.70 3.64 -3.72
N CYS A 131 5.84 3.31 -2.44
CA CYS A 131 4.95 2.37 -1.76
C CYS A 131 3.68 3.09 -1.29
N ILE A 132 2.51 2.57 -1.63
CA ILE A 132 1.22 3.19 -1.35
C ILE A 132 0.69 2.79 0.03
N ASN A 133 0.84 1.51 0.41
CA ASN A 133 0.49 1.01 1.74
C ASN A 133 1.72 0.34 2.38
N ARG A 134 1.81 0.37 3.69
CA ARG A 134 2.93 -0.23 4.43
C ARG A 134 2.47 -1.45 5.21
N LEU A 135 3.35 -2.42 5.30
CA LEU A 135 3.24 -3.59 6.18
C LEU A 135 4.43 -3.60 7.14
N ASP A 136 4.22 -4.12 8.33
CA ASP A 136 5.33 -4.33 9.28
C ASP A 136 6.30 -5.39 8.72
N ARG A 137 7.52 -5.46 9.25
CA ARG A 137 8.58 -6.39 8.81
C ARG A 137 8.05 -7.81 8.65
N ASP A 138 7.40 -8.34 9.69
CA ASP A 138 6.93 -9.73 9.75
C ASP A 138 5.47 -9.91 9.32
N THR A 139 4.76 -8.84 8.96
CA THR A 139 3.45 -8.92 8.31
C THR A 139 3.63 -9.26 6.85
N THR A 140 2.94 -10.31 6.40
CA THR A 140 2.98 -10.81 5.02
C THR A 140 1.82 -10.26 4.19
N GLY A 141 1.85 -10.48 2.87
CA GLY A 141 0.71 -10.27 1.99
C GLY A 141 0.80 -9.08 1.05
N ALA A 142 -0.35 -8.71 0.52
CA ALA A 142 -0.48 -7.79 -0.60
C ALA A 142 -0.09 -6.34 -0.27
N LEU A 143 0.70 -5.75 -1.17
CA LEU A 143 1.23 -4.40 -1.07
C LEU A 143 1.28 -3.79 -2.47
N ILE A 144 0.94 -2.48 -2.59
CA ILE A 144 0.90 -1.73 -3.85
C ILE A 144 2.06 -0.76 -3.93
N LEU A 145 2.74 -0.74 -5.08
CA LEU A 145 3.69 0.30 -5.48
C LEU A 145 3.18 1.02 -6.73
N ALA A 146 3.39 2.32 -6.78
CA ALA A 146 3.15 3.11 -7.98
C ALA A 146 4.43 3.26 -8.81
N LYS A 147 4.33 3.00 -10.13
CA LYS A 147 5.49 3.01 -11.04
C LYS A 147 5.82 4.41 -11.57
N ASN A 148 4.92 5.37 -11.44
CA ASN A 148 5.12 6.75 -11.90
C ASN A 148 4.49 7.77 -10.92
N PRO A 149 4.86 9.07 -11.03
CA PRO A 149 4.37 10.10 -10.12
C PRO A 149 2.84 10.30 -10.15
N LEU A 150 2.19 10.14 -11.32
CA LEU A 150 0.74 10.34 -11.43
C LEU A 150 -0.03 9.23 -10.72
N SER A 151 0.34 7.98 -10.97
CA SER A 151 -0.25 6.83 -10.28
C SER A 151 -0.07 6.93 -8.77
N ALA A 152 1.11 7.39 -8.30
CA ALA A 152 1.35 7.62 -6.88
C ALA A 152 0.44 8.72 -6.31
N ALA A 153 0.25 9.83 -7.02
CA ALA A 153 -0.61 10.91 -6.57
C ALA A 153 -2.07 10.47 -6.46
N ILE A 154 -2.60 9.77 -7.48
CA ILE A 154 -3.98 9.29 -7.50
C ILE A 154 -4.21 8.24 -6.40
N LEU A 155 -3.34 7.23 -6.29
CA LEU A 155 -3.47 6.18 -5.27
C LEU A 155 -3.31 6.74 -3.84
N SER A 156 -2.47 7.75 -3.64
CA SER A 156 -2.34 8.44 -2.35
C SER A 156 -3.63 9.16 -1.96
N VAL A 157 -4.34 9.75 -2.93
CA VAL A 157 -5.67 10.37 -2.71
C VAL A 157 -6.70 9.30 -2.38
N GLN A 158 -6.72 8.17 -3.10
CA GLN A 158 -7.61 7.04 -2.80
C GLN A 158 -7.35 6.50 -1.40
N MET A 159 -6.08 6.32 -1.00
CA MET A 159 -5.72 5.87 0.35
C MET A 159 -6.22 6.85 1.41
N LYS A 160 -6.02 8.15 1.22
CA LYS A 160 -6.49 9.20 2.14
C LYS A 160 -8.02 9.24 2.25
N LYS A 161 -8.72 8.97 1.15
CA LYS A 161 -10.20 8.91 1.09
C LYS A 161 -10.76 7.55 1.51
N ARG A 162 -9.92 6.59 1.97
CA ARG A 162 -10.31 5.22 2.36
C ARG A 162 -10.97 4.42 1.22
N GLN A 163 -10.57 4.70 -0.01
CA GLN A 163 -11.06 4.02 -1.22
C GLN A 163 -10.20 2.82 -1.61
N ILE A 164 -9.06 2.61 -0.93
CA ILE A 164 -8.27 1.37 -1.01
C ILE A 164 -8.70 0.50 0.15
N LEU A 165 -9.50 -0.52 -0.13
CA LEU A 165 -9.98 -1.47 0.86
C LEU A 165 -8.91 -2.53 1.11
N ARG A 166 -8.68 -2.84 2.36
CA ARG A 166 -7.64 -3.78 2.81
C ARG A 166 -8.25 -4.77 3.78
N THR A 167 -8.26 -6.02 3.37
CA THR A 167 -8.68 -7.12 4.23
C THR A 167 -7.46 -7.84 4.77
N TYR A 168 -7.39 -8.00 6.08
CA TYR A 168 -6.34 -8.74 6.75
C TYR A 168 -6.89 -10.02 7.35
N LEU A 169 -6.07 -11.07 7.38
CA LEU A 169 -6.31 -12.26 8.19
C LEU A 169 -5.27 -12.33 9.32
N ALA A 170 -5.73 -12.68 10.51
CA ALA A 170 -4.87 -12.86 11.68
C ALA A 170 -5.28 -14.07 12.50
N LEU A 171 -4.29 -14.74 13.10
CA LEU A 171 -4.55 -15.61 14.24
C LEU A 171 -4.38 -14.79 15.52
N VAL A 172 -5.34 -14.94 16.41
CA VAL A 172 -5.37 -14.24 17.70
C VAL A 172 -5.62 -15.22 18.83
N ASP A 173 -5.09 -14.93 20.01
CA ASP A 173 -5.19 -15.79 21.18
C ASP A 173 -6.65 -15.92 21.68
N GLY A 174 -7.01 -17.14 22.03
CA GLY A 174 -8.27 -17.47 22.67
C GLY A 174 -9.49 -17.41 21.75
N LEU A 175 -10.66 -17.47 22.36
CA LEU A 175 -11.96 -17.39 21.67
C LEU A 175 -12.35 -15.91 21.47
N LEU A 176 -12.07 -15.39 20.28
CA LEU A 176 -12.49 -14.03 19.90
C LEU A 176 -14.03 -13.96 19.81
N PRO A 177 -14.71 -12.89 20.25
CA PRO A 177 -16.12 -12.68 19.93
C PRO A 177 -16.41 -12.72 18.43
N ASP A 178 -17.65 -13.05 18.03
CA ASP A 178 -18.00 -13.27 16.60
C ASP A 178 -17.67 -12.08 15.71
N SER A 179 -17.92 -10.87 16.18
CA SER A 179 -17.54 -9.63 15.48
C SER A 179 -17.44 -8.47 16.45
N GLY A 180 -16.77 -7.40 16.02
CA GLY A 180 -16.69 -6.19 16.80
C GLY A 180 -15.95 -5.05 16.11
N THR A 181 -16.00 -3.89 16.77
CA THR A 181 -15.26 -2.69 16.35
C THR A 181 -14.40 -2.19 17.51
N ILE A 182 -13.13 -2.02 17.25
CA ILE A 182 -12.18 -1.44 18.19
C ILE A 182 -11.94 0.01 17.77
N ASN A 183 -12.49 0.95 18.53
CA ASN A 183 -12.28 2.39 18.36
C ASN A 183 -11.44 2.90 19.53
N ALA A 184 -10.12 2.80 19.40
CA ALA A 184 -9.18 3.11 20.47
C ALA A 184 -7.95 3.83 19.89
N PRO A 185 -7.65 5.06 20.32
CA PRO A 185 -6.56 5.84 19.76
C PRO A 185 -5.19 5.24 20.12
N ILE A 186 -4.25 5.33 19.17
CA ILE A 186 -2.92 4.72 19.29
C ILE A 186 -1.85 5.80 19.38
N ALA A 187 -0.98 5.70 20.39
CA ALA A 187 0.21 6.52 20.53
C ALA A 187 1.49 5.68 20.50
N ARG A 188 2.62 6.36 20.44
CA ARG A 188 3.92 5.75 20.75
C ARG A 188 4.01 5.57 22.27
N MET A 189 4.39 4.36 22.70
CA MET A 189 4.64 4.07 24.11
C MET A 189 5.79 4.93 24.63
N GLU A 190 5.62 5.53 25.79
CA GLU A 190 6.67 6.33 26.43
C GLU A 190 7.94 5.50 26.66
N GLY A 191 9.10 6.08 26.37
CA GLY A 191 10.39 5.41 26.47
C GLY A 191 10.69 4.40 25.34
N SER A 192 9.77 4.14 24.40
CA SER A 192 10.00 3.22 23.28
C SER A 192 10.05 3.93 21.94
N VAL A 193 11.01 3.54 21.11
CA VAL A 193 11.11 4.04 19.72
C VAL A 193 10.12 3.33 18.80
N ILE A 194 9.82 2.04 19.05
CA ILE A 194 9.06 1.17 18.14
C ILE A 194 7.68 0.79 18.67
N THR A 195 7.52 0.59 19.98
CA THR A 195 6.28 0.09 20.59
C THR A 195 5.16 1.14 20.50
N ARG A 196 3.95 0.65 20.28
CA ARG A 196 2.72 1.46 20.30
C ARG A 196 1.78 0.93 21.37
N GLU A 197 0.87 1.77 21.85
CA GLU A 197 -0.13 1.44 22.85
C GLU A 197 -1.44 2.18 22.57
N VAL A 198 -2.54 1.69 23.14
CA VAL A 198 -3.79 2.46 23.20
C VAL A 198 -3.60 3.57 24.24
N ASN A 199 -3.83 4.81 23.83
CA ASN A 199 -3.68 5.97 24.71
C ASN A 199 -4.74 7.03 24.36
N PHE A 200 -5.72 7.21 25.24
CA PHE A 200 -6.82 8.14 25.04
C PHE A 200 -6.44 9.61 25.24
N GLY A 201 -5.27 9.88 25.82
CA GLY A 201 -4.80 11.25 26.06
C GLY A 201 -4.04 11.85 24.87
N THR A 202 -3.16 11.07 24.25
CA THR A 202 -2.23 11.55 23.20
C THR A 202 -2.29 10.75 21.90
N GLY A 203 -3.13 9.71 21.85
CA GLY A 203 -3.22 8.81 20.70
C GLY A 203 -3.92 9.43 19.50
N GLU A 204 -3.48 9.03 18.32
CA GLU A 204 -4.16 9.33 17.08
C GLU A 204 -5.33 8.36 16.86
N SER A 205 -6.47 8.87 16.37
CA SER A 205 -7.66 8.05 16.09
C SER A 205 -7.32 6.80 15.27
N ALA A 206 -7.79 5.65 15.75
CA ALA A 206 -7.59 4.35 15.11
C ALA A 206 -8.86 3.51 15.26
N ILE A 207 -9.33 2.92 14.14
CA ILE A 207 -10.54 2.10 14.09
C ILE A 207 -10.25 0.83 13.31
N THR A 208 -10.53 -0.32 13.95
CA THR A 208 -10.41 -1.67 13.37
C THR A 208 -11.73 -2.42 13.56
N HIS A 209 -12.28 -2.97 12.48
CA HIS A 209 -13.40 -3.90 12.52
C HIS A 209 -12.85 -5.30 12.41
N TYR A 210 -13.46 -6.26 13.10
CA TYR A 210 -13.11 -7.68 12.99
C TYR A 210 -14.34 -8.58 12.93
N GLU A 211 -14.15 -9.71 12.28
CA GLU A 211 -15.08 -10.84 12.24
C GLU A 211 -14.30 -12.13 12.50
N ARG A 212 -14.79 -12.99 13.39
CA ARG A 212 -14.21 -14.31 13.64
C ARG A 212 -14.67 -15.29 12.58
N LEU A 213 -13.78 -15.71 11.70
CA LEU A 213 -14.08 -16.70 10.66
C LEU A 213 -14.12 -18.13 11.21
N ALA A 214 -13.27 -18.45 12.18
CA ALA A 214 -13.18 -19.76 12.79
C ALA A 214 -12.56 -19.68 14.19
N ALA A 215 -12.86 -20.65 15.03
CA ALA A 215 -12.26 -20.82 16.35
C ALA A 215 -11.65 -22.22 16.48
N GLY A 216 -10.42 -22.27 17.00
CA GLY A 216 -9.76 -23.48 17.45
C GLY A 216 -9.70 -23.53 18.98
N LYS A 217 -8.85 -24.39 19.52
CA LYS A 217 -8.71 -24.55 20.98
C LYS A 217 -7.96 -23.40 21.64
N GLU A 218 -6.92 -22.89 20.98
CA GLU A 218 -6.01 -21.86 21.51
C GLU A 218 -6.17 -20.53 20.81
N TYR A 219 -6.51 -20.56 19.51
CA TYR A 219 -6.56 -19.37 18.63
C TYR A 219 -7.87 -19.27 17.87
N SER A 220 -8.24 -18.06 17.56
CA SER A 220 -9.29 -17.74 16.57
C SER A 220 -8.67 -17.19 15.30
N LEU A 221 -9.25 -17.53 14.15
CA LEU A 221 -8.96 -16.88 12.86
C LEU A 221 -9.89 -15.68 12.71
N ALA A 222 -9.32 -14.50 12.58
CA ALA A 222 -10.05 -13.25 12.42
C ALA A 222 -9.80 -12.64 11.04
N GLU A 223 -10.87 -12.14 10.41
CA GLU A 223 -10.80 -11.19 9.31
C GLU A 223 -10.89 -9.77 9.89
N LEU A 224 -10.05 -8.85 9.38
CA LEU A 224 -9.96 -7.49 9.91
C LEU A 224 -9.97 -6.46 8.78
N HIS A 225 -10.74 -5.38 9.01
CA HIS A 225 -10.85 -4.24 8.12
C HIS A 225 -10.45 -2.95 8.84
N LEU A 226 -9.66 -2.13 8.16
CA LEU A 226 -9.10 -0.91 8.75
C LEU A 226 -9.74 0.34 8.15
N GLU A 227 -10.31 1.21 8.99
CA GLU A 227 -10.63 2.58 8.58
C GLU A 227 -9.42 3.49 8.63
N THR A 228 -8.46 3.22 9.49
CA THR A 228 -7.22 3.96 9.66
C THR A 228 -6.01 3.05 9.42
N GLY A 229 -4.80 3.59 9.38
CA GLY A 229 -3.58 2.80 9.14
C GLY A 229 -2.43 3.23 10.04
N ARG A 230 -2.63 3.15 11.37
CA ARG A 230 -1.57 3.49 12.33
C ARG A 230 -0.53 2.38 12.43
N THR A 231 0.68 2.73 12.78
CA THR A 231 1.75 1.75 13.01
C THR A 231 1.32 0.71 14.04
N HIS A 232 1.47 -0.57 13.71
CA HIS A 232 1.09 -1.73 14.53
C HIS A 232 -0.41 -1.79 14.91
N GLN A 233 -1.30 -1.10 14.19
CA GLN A 233 -2.69 -0.89 14.62
C GLN A 233 -3.41 -2.19 14.99
N ILE A 234 -3.45 -3.19 14.11
CA ILE A 234 -4.11 -4.48 14.38
C ILE A 234 -3.49 -5.15 15.61
N ARG A 235 -2.18 -5.19 15.70
CA ARG A 235 -1.43 -5.82 16.78
C ARG A 235 -1.75 -5.21 18.15
N VAL A 236 -1.77 -3.87 18.21
CA VAL A 236 -2.10 -3.11 19.42
C VAL A 236 -3.58 -3.26 19.78
N HIS A 237 -4.49 -3.17 18.80
CA HIS A 237 -5.92 -3.29 19.03
C HIS A 237 -6.32 -4.67 19.54
N MET A 238 -5.79 -5.73 18.91
CA MET A 238 -6.07 -7.10 19.35
C MET A 238 -5.52 -7.37 20.75
N LYS A 239 -4.33 -6.86 21.08
CA LYS A 239 -3.80 -6.92 22.47
C LYS A 239 -4.70 -6.15 23.43
N TYR A 240 -5.18 -4.96 23.05
CA TYR A 240 -6.02 -4.11 23.90
C TYR A 240 -7.34 -4.81 24.31
N ILE A 241 -7.94 -5.59 23.40
CA ILE A 241 -9.16 -6.35 23.73
C ILE A 241 -8.89 -7.74 24.32
N GLY A 242 -7.63 -8.08 24.67
CA GLY A 242 -7.25 -9.33 25.32
C GLY A 242 -7.02 -10.52 24.39
N HIS A 243 -6.94 -10.29 23.07
CA HIS A 243 -6.71 -11.30 22.05
C HIS A 243 -5.46 -11.00 21.22
N PRO A 244 -4.24 -10.93 21.82
CA PRO A 244 -3.03 -10.59 21.08
C PRO A 244 -2.69 -11.66 20.04
N LEU A 245 -1.88 -11.29 19.05
CA LEU A 245 -1.39 -12.23 18.05
C LEU A 245 -0.24 -13.07 18.66
N PRO A 246 -0.29 -14.42 18.58
CA PRO A 246 0.82 -15.25 19.06
C PRO A 246 2.09 -14.99 18.22
N GLY A 247 3.27 -15.15 18.80
CA GLY A 247 4.55 -14.94 18.13
C GLY A 247 4.90 -13.48 17.82
N ASP A 248 4.07 -12.54 18.27
CA ASP A 248 4.34 -11.10 18.14
C ASP A 248 5.42 -10.68 19.15
N TYR A 249 6.63 -10.42 18.65
CA TYR A 249 7.81 -10.13 19.50
C TYR A 249 7.66 -8.91 20.41
N LEU A 250 6.76 -7.96 20.09
CA LEU A 250 6.50 -6.77 20.90
C LEU A 250 5.31 -6.91 21.85
N TYR A 251 4.28 -7.63 21.41
CA TYR A 251 2.99 -7.59 22.08
C TYR A 251 2.56 -8.92 22.69
N ASN A 252 3.08 -10.05 22.19
CA ASN A 252 2.83 -11.39 22.69
C ASN A 252 3.91 -12.39 22.19
N PRO A 253 5.09 -12.48 22.86
CA PRO A 253 6.20 -13.31 22.42
C PRO A 253 5.99 -14.79 22.75
N ASP A 254 4.83 -15.34 22.45
CA ASP A 254 4.51 -16.76 22.55
C ASP A 254 4.85 -17.49 21.26
N TYR A 255 6.05 -18.07 21.20
CA TYR A 255 6.58 -18.73 20.00
C TYR A 255 6.26 -20.24 19.92
N ARG A 256 5.31 -20.75 20.72
CA ARG A 256 5.00 -22.19 20.76
C ARG A 256 4.49 -22.76 19.43
N ARG A 257 3.87 -21.94 18.59
CA ARG A 257 3.19 -22.36 17.36
C ARG A 257 3.69 -21.63 16.11
N ILE A 258 4.08 -20.39 16.24
CA ILE A 258 4.55 -19.55 15.15
C ILE A 258 5.59 -18.56 15.66
N ASN A 259 6.62 -18.29 14.84
CA ASN A 259 7.78 -17.48 15.23
C ASN A 259 7.67 -15.99 14.86
N ARG A 260 6.50 -15.54 14.46
CA ARG A 260 6.20 -14.16 14.08
C ARG A 260 4.72 -13.87 14.32
N GLN A 261 4.34 -12.59 14.30
CA GLN A 261 2.90 -12.26 14.28
C GLN A 261 2.22 -12.89 13.06
N PRO A 262 1.20 -13.74 13.23
CA PRO A 262 0.39 -14.30 12.14
C PRO A 262 -0.61 -13.27 11.65
N LEU A 263 -0.11 -12.26 10.95
CA LEU A 263 -0.86 -11.18 10.31
C LEU A 263 -0.53 -11.16 8.82
N HIS A 264 -1.58 -11.14 8.00
CA HIS A 264 -1.47 -11.23 6.55
C HIS A 264 -2.41 -10.25 5.86
N SER A 265 -1.89 -9.38 5.02
CA SER A 265 -2.66 -8.52 4.13
C SER A 265 -3.22 -9.38 2.99
N TYR A 266 -4.42 -9.92 3.20
CA TYR A 266 -5.03 -10.96 2.37
C TYR A 266 -5.55 -10.43 1.05
N GLN A 267 -6.31 -9.30 1.10
CA GLN A 267 -6.88 -8.70 -0.10
C GLN A 267 -6.65 -7.19 -0.15
N LEU A 268 -6.48 -6.70 -1.38
CA LEU A 268 -6.48 -5.28 -1.72
C LEU A 268 -7.49 -5.04 -2.83
N GLU A 269 -8.43 -4.11 -2.60
CA GLU A 269 -9.36 -3.64 -3.62
C GLU A 269 -9.21 -2.12 -3.78
N PHE A 270 -9.07 -1.66 -5.02
CA PHE A 270 -8.92 -0.25 -5.34
C PHE A 270 -9.26 0.04 -6.81
N THR A 271 -9.42 1.31 -7.14
CA THR A 271 -9.59 1.74 -8.53
C THR A 271 -8.22 1.97 -9.16
N HIS A 272 -7.95 1.32 -10.29
CA HIS A 272 -6.70 1.52 -11.04
C HIS A 272 -6.52 2.99 -11.40
N PRO A 273 -5.34 3.59 -11.13
CA PRO A 273 -5.17 5.05 -11.17
C PRO A 273 -5.36 5.65 -12.57
N ILE A 274 -5.10 4.92 -13.62
CA ILE A 274 -5.17 5.43 -15.01
C ILE A 274 -6.40 4.89 -15.75
N THR A 275 -6.69 3.61 -15.63
CA THR A 275 -7.80 3.00 -16.39
C THR A 275 -9.17 3.18 -15.74
N GLY A 276 -9.21 3.53 -14.45
CA GLY A 276 -10.46 3.64 -13.67
C GLY A 276 -11.15 2.30 -13.38
N LYS A 277 -10.56 1.17 -13.74
CA LYS A 277 -11.12 -0.17 -13.46
C LYS A 277 -10.96 -0.53 -11.99
N VAL A 278 -11.98 -1.15 -11.40
CA VAL A 278 -11.87 -1.76 -10.08
C VAL A 278 -10.95 -2.98 -10.18
N MET A 279 -9.94 -3.04 -9.31
CA MET A 279 -8.96 -4.11 -9.22
C MET A 279 -9.08 -4.79 -7.86
N LEU A 280 -9.10 -6.11 -7.84
CA LEU A 280 -9.08 -6.94 -6.63
C LEU A 280 -7.90 -7.91 -6.72
N PHE A 281 -7.04 -7.88 -5.72
CA PHE A 281 -5.88 -8.78 -5.61
C PHE A 281 -5.93 -9.55 -4.30
N THR A 282 -5.66 -10.85 -4.39
CA THR A 282 -5.58 -11.73 -3.22
C THR A 282 -4.17 -12.30 -3.12
N ALA A 283 -3.56 -12.18 -1.96
CA ALA A 283 -2.29 -12.82 -1.64
C ALA A 283 -2.54 -14.19 -0.99
N PRO A 284 -1.91 -15.27 -1.45
CA PRO A 284 -2.07 -16.58 -0.81
C PRO A 284 -1.51 -16.57 0.61
N LEU A 285 -2.20 -17.26 1.51
CA LEU A 285 -1.74 -17.42 2.90
C LEU A 285 -0.40 -18.16 2.95
N PRO A 286 0.55 -17.71 3.76
CA PRO A 286 1.82 -18.41 3.93
C PRO A 286 1.65 -19.71 4.73
N ILE A 287 2.51 -20.67 4.42
CA ILE A 287 2.44 -22.05 4.97
C ILE A 287 2.51 -22.05 6.50
N ASP A 288 3.36 -21.22 7.11
CA ASP A 288 3.51 -21.12 8.56
C ASP A 288 2.21 -20.67 9.25
N PHE A 289 1.49 -19.73 8.64
CA PHE A 289 0.18 -19.28 9.11
C PHE A 289 -0.85 -20.42 9.05
N ILE A 290 -0.93 -21.11 7.91
CA ILE A 290 -1.82 -22.25 7.70
C ILE A 290 -1.51 -23.36 8.70
N SER A 291 -0.24 -23.72 8.86
CA SER A 291 0.20 -24.78 9.78
C SER A 291 -0.11 -24.43 11.24
N ALA A 292 0.08 -23.17 11.66
CA ALA A 292 -0.26 -22.72 13.00
C ALA A 292 -1.77 -22.85 13.28
N PHE A 293 -2.62 -22.53 12.32
CA PHE A 293 -4.08 -22.65 12.46
C PHE A 293 -4.54 -24.12 12.54
N TYR A 294 -4.08 -24.95 11.61
CA TYR A 294 -4.50 -26.37 11.60
C TYR A 294 -3.95 -27.17 12.79
N SER A 295 -2.72 -26.90 13.25
CA SER A 295 -2.19 -27.56 14.45
C SER A 295 -2.97 -27.22 15.73
N ASN A 296 -3.73 -26.12 15.72
CA ASN A 296 -4.67 -25.71 16.75
C ASN A 296 -6.01 -26.49 16.69
N SER A 297 -6.35 -27.06 15.53
CA SER A 297 -7.60 -27.79 15.30
C SER A 297 -7.50 -29.31 15.55
N LEU A 298 -6.29 -29.86 15.47
CA LEU A 298 -6.01 -31.31 15.52
C LEU A 298 -5.57 -31.75 16.93
N LYS A 299 -6.52 -31.80 17.88
CA LYS A 299 -6.46 -32.74 19.05
C LYS A 299 -7.82 -32.95 19.66
#